data_32da72da738c214f4296fe16e8d183af
#
_entry.id   32da72da738c214f4296fe16e8d183af
#
_cell.length_a   1.000
_cell.length_b   1.000
_cell.length_c   1.000
_cell.angle_alpha   90.00
_cell.angle_beta   90.00
_cell.angle_gamma   90.00
#
_symmetry.space_group_name_H-M   'P 1'
#
loop_
_entity.id
_entity.type
_entity.pdbx_description
1 polymer ?
#
loop_
_entity_poly.entity_id
_entity_poly.type
_entity_poly.pdbx_seq_one_letter_code
_entity_poly.pdbx_strand_id
1 'polypeptide(L)'
;NAQFLLFLCAVIQAVDDYQDLLRISVATAGNDHRLGVNEAPPAIVSVFLGDELMAILNALEGGTAYNGTKKTNLTLGVHVLPKFPKDMTDRNRTSPLAFTGNKFEFRMLGSANSIACANIMLNTTVAESLRQYADRLEGAKDFRGELNALIREVIKNHKRIIFNGNGYDEAWVKEAVQVRGLLDLRTTADCMPYLIAEKNVKMLTSHEVFSERELRARHDILLDNYCKVLNIETSTMIEM
;
A
#
# COMPACT_ATOMS: atom_id res chain seq x y z
N ASN A 1 -2.10 13.44 -17.84
CA ASN A 1 -3.55 13.24 -17.87
C ASN A 1 -4.10 13.41 -16.45
N ALA A 2 -5.03 14.35 -16.25
CA ALA A 2 -5.61 14.69 -14.95
C ALA A 2 -6.34 13.49 -14.31
N GLN A 3 -7.06 12.70 -15.11
CA GLN A 3 -7.74 11.48 -14.61
C GLN A 3 -6.75 10.48 -14.02
N PHE A 4 -5.65 10.22 -14.70
CA PHE A 4 -4.61 9.33 -14.19
C PHE A 4 -4.08 9.81 -12.83
N LEU A 5 -3.79 11.11 -12.70
CA LEU A 5 -3.30 11.68 -11.45
C LEU A 5 -4.35 11.59 -10.33
N LEU A 6 -5.63 11.80 -10.66
CA LEU A 6 -6.72 11.66 -9.69
C LEU A 6 -6.80 10.22 -9.15
N PHE A 7 -6.79 9.21 -10.03
CA PHE A 7 -6.79 7.80 -9.63
C PHE A 7 -5.53 7.43 -8.86
N LEU A 8 -4.36 7.91 -9.29
CA LEU A 8 -3.11 7.69 -8.57
C LEU A 8 -3.18 8.24 -7.14
N CYS A 9 -3.66 9.47 -6.98
CA CYS A 9 -3.87 10.10 -5.68
C CYS A 9 -4.87 9.32 -4.83
N ALA A 10 -5.97 8.83 -5.42
CA ALA A 10 -6.96 8.03 -4.70
C ALA A 10 -6.36 6.72 -4.16
N VAL A 11 -5.52 6.05 -4.93
CA VAL A 11 -4.80 4.84 -4.48
C VAL A 11 -3.81 5.19 -3.37
N ILE A 12 -3.02 6.26 -3.52
CA ILE A 12 -2.04 6.69 -2.50
C ILE A 12 -2.74 7.00 -1.18
N GLN A 13 -3.81 7.79 -1.21
CA GLN A 13 -4.60 8.12 -0.02
C GLN A 13 -5.23 6.87 0.59
N ALA A 14 -5.88 6.02 -0.20
CA ALA A 14 -6.51 4.80 0.28
C ALA A 14 -5.53 3.88 1.00
N VAL A 15 -4.33 3.71 0.44
CA VAL A 15 -3.29 2.87 1.03
C VAL A 15 -2.72 3.47 2.31
N ASP A 16 -2.58 4.79 2.38
CA ASP A 16 -2.09 5.47 3.58
C ASP A 16 -3.14 5.46 4.71
N ASP A 17 -4.38 5.79 4.40
CA ASP A 17 -5.46 5.86 5.39
C ASP A 17 -5.86 4.47 5.93
N TYR A 18 -5.75 3.43 5.09
CA TYR A 18 -6.23 2.08 5.40
C TYR A 18 -5.15 1.01 5.26
N GLN A 19 -3.88 1.35 5.56
CA GLN A 19 -2.77 0.41 5.56
C GLN A 19 -3.02 -0.79 6.50
N ASP A 20 -3.75 -0.57 7.60
CA ASP A 20 -4.22 -1.58 8.53
C ASP A 20 -5.12 -2.62 7.86
N LEU A 21 -6.16 -2.20 7.13
CA LEU A 21 -7.05 -3.11 6.40
C LEU A 21 -6.33 -3.89 5.30
N LEU A 22 -5.39 -3.26 4.60
CA LEU A 22 -4.59 -3.94 3.59
C LEU A 22 -3.70 -5.02 4.23
N ARG A 23 -3.09 -4.73 5.39
CA ARG A 23 -2.31 -5.74 6.12
C ARG A 23 -3.20 -6.87 6.66
N ILE A 24 -4.40 -6.55 7.18
CA ILE A 24 -5.39 -7.53 7.63
C ILE A 24 -5.82 -8.46 6.48
N SER A 25 -5.95 -7.93 5.28
CA SER A 25 -6.41 -8.70 4.11
C SER A 25 -5.51 -9.89 3.76
N VAL A 26 -4.29 -9.92 4.28
CA VAL A 26 -3.29 -10.96 4.07
C VAL A 26 -2.80 -11.59 5.39
N ALA A 27 -3.49 -11.32 6.48
CA ALA A 27 -3.12 -11.76 7.82
C ALA A 27 -3.50 -13.25 8.04
N THR A 28 -2.49 -14.10 8.03
CA THR A 28 -2.56 -15.52 8.39
C THR A 28 -1.23 -15.95 9.02
N ALA A 29 -1.23 -16.95 9.88
CA ALA A 29 0.00 -17.44 10.52
C ALA A 29 1.10 -17.75 9.50
N GLY A 30 0.78 -18.53 8.47
CA GLY A 30 1.76 -18.88 7.43
C GLY A 30 2.27 -17.67 6.63
N ASN A 31 1.46 -16.64 6.42
CA ASN A 31 1.90 -15.43 5.73
C ASN A 31 2.69 -14.49 6.66
N ASP A 32 2.40 -14.49 7.96
CA ASP A 32 3.19 -13.75 8.95
C ASP A 32 4.65 -14.24 8.98
N HIS A 33 4.88 -15.55 8.86
CA HIS A 33 6.23 -16.13 8.76
C HIS A 33 6.93 -15.77 7.44
N ARG A 34 6.18 -15.52 6.37
CA ARG A 34 6.71 -15.22 5.05
C ARG A 34 7.10 -13.75 4.89
N LEU A 35 6.30 -12.82 5.43
CA LEU A 35 6.52 -11.38 5.22
C LEU A 35 7.88 -10.93 5.77
N GLY A 36 8.62 -10.21 4.94
CA GLY A 36 9.96 -9.72 5.26
C GLY A 36 11.11 -10.70 5.01
N VAL A 37 10.81 -11.91 4.48
CA VAL A 37 11.81 -12.92 4.15
C VAL A 37 11.52 -13.53 2.76
N ASN A 38 12.52 -14.16 2.14
CA ASN A 38 12.38 -14.95 0.92
C ASN A 38 11.64 -14.24 -0.23
N GLU A 39 12.08 -13.04 -0.57
CA GLU A 39 11.48 -12.21 -1.64
C GLU A 39 10.05 -11.71 -1.35
N ALA A 40 9.57 -11.85 -0.12
CA ALA A 40 8.30 -11.27 0.28
C ALA A 40 8.49 -9.86 0.85
N PRO A 41 7.57 -8.92 0.56
CA PRO A 41 7.65 -7.57 1.13
C PRO A 41 7.52 -7.61 2.67
N PRO A 42 8.05 -6.60 3.38
CA PRO A 42 7.89 -6.50 4.83
C PRO A 42 6.43 -6.27 5.22
N ALA A 43 6.12 -6.42 6.52
CA ALA A 43 4.78 -6.21 7.06
C ALA A 43 4.30 -4.74 7.03
N ILE A 44 5.21 -3.80 6.74
CA ILE A 44 4.89 -2.37 6.58
C ILE A 44 4.35 -2.13 5.18
N VAL A 45 3.11 -1.64 5.09
CA VAL A 45 2.50 -1.29 3.81
C VAL A 45 3.12 -0.01 3.27
N SER A 46 3.63 -0.05 2.03
CA SER A 46 4.14 1.11 1.31
C SER A 46 3.86 1.00 -0.18
N VAL A 47 3.93 2.12 -0.90
CA VAL A 47 3.66 2.22 -2.33
C VAL A 47 4.95 2.55 -3.07
N PHE A 48 5.30 1.71 -4.05
CA PHE A 48 6.37 2.00 -4.99
C PHE A 48 5.81 2.66 -6.25
N LEU A 49 6.36 3.79 -6.67
CA LEU A 49 5.94 4.52 -7.87
C LEU A 49 7.04 4.64 -8.93
N GLY A 50 8.29 4.52 -8.52
CA GLY A 50 9.45 4.81 -9.35
C GLY A 50 9.82 6.30 -9.43
N ASP A 51 11.02 6.58 -9.92
CA ASP A 51 11.62 7.93 -9.85
C ASP A 51 10.86 8.95 -10.71
N GLU A 52 10.30 8.53 -11.86
CA GLU A 52 9.61 9.44 -12.78
C GLU A 52 8.29 9.97 -12.18
N LEU A 53 7.45 9.08 -11.65
CA LEU A 53 6.22 9.52 -10.99
C LEU A 53 6.50 10.33 -9.73
N MET A 54 7.54 9.97 -8.97
CA MET A 54 7.96 10.78 -7.82
C MET A 54 8.38 12.19 -8.24
N ALA A 55 9.12 12.34 -9.32
CA ALA A 55 9.51 13.66 -9.84
C ALA A 55 8.29 14.49 -10.26
N ILE A 56 7.30 13.84 -10.91
CA ILE A 56 6.02 14.47 -11.28
C ILE A 56 5.25 14.93 -10.03
N LEU A 57 5.12 14.06 -9.03
CA LEU A 57 4.40 14.39 -7.79
C LEU A 57 5.07 15.53 -7.03
N ASN A 58 6.40 15.52 -6.93
CA ASN A 58 7.17 16.60 -6.29
C ASN A 58 7.02 17.94 -7.05
N ALA A 59 7.01 17.91 -8.38
CA ALA A 59 6.75 19.11 -9.19
C ALA A 59 5.34 19.66 -8.99
N LEU A 60 4.34 18.79 -8.89
CA LEU A 60 2.95 19.16 -8.61
C LEU A 60 2.78 19.75 -7.21
N GLU A 61 3.41 19.15 -6.19
CA GLU A 61 3.41 19.66 -4.82
C GLU A 61 4.04 21.07 -4.75
N GLY A 62 5.22 21.23 -5.38
CA GLY A 62 5.96 22.49 -5.40
C GLY A 62 5.38 23.53 -6.37
N GLY A 63 4.36 23.21 -7.16
CA GLY A 63 3.81 24.13 -8.16
C GLY A 63 4.78 24.48 -9.29
N THR A 64 5.79 23.63 -9.54
CA THR A 64 6.82 23.83 -10.56
C THR A 64 6.49 23.05 -11.85
N ALA A 65 7.02 23.53 -13.00
CA ALA A 65 6.87 22.81 -14.23
C ALA A 65 7.70 21.52 -14.24
N TYR A 66 7.10 20.40 -14.62
CA TYR A 66 7.80 19.15 -14.84
C TYR A 66 8.47 19.17 -16.23
N ASN A 67 9.80 19.11 -16.26
CA ASN A 67 10.59 19.17 -17.50
C ASN A 67 11.13 17.79 -17.95
N GLY A 68 10.56 16.70 -17.45
CA GLY A 68 11.02 15.34 -17.70
C GLY A 68 12.21 14.94 -16.81
N THR A 69 12.28 13.66 -16.45
CA THR A 69 13.51 13.08 -15.88
C THR A 69 14.46 12.74 -17.03
N LYS A 70 15.72 13.18 -16.94
CA LYS A 70 16.77 12.71 -17.88
C LYS A 70 16.85 11.20 -17.72
N LYS A 71 16.65 10.46 -18.82
CA LYS A 71 16.88 9.01 -18.82
C LYS A 71 18.29 8.75 -18.32
N THR A 72 18.39 8.23 -17.11
CA THR A 72 19.68 7.92 -16.49
C THR A 72 20.16 6.61 -17.13
N ASN A 73 21.26 6.70 -17.89
CA ASN A 73 21.92 5.49 -18.39
C ASN A 73 22.84 4.94 -17.30
N LEU A 74 22.82 3.64 -17.11
CA LEU A 74 23.78 2.96 -16.26
C LEU A 74 25.16 3.04 -16.92
N THR A 75 26.12 3.71 -16.28
CA THR A 75 27.50 3.77 -16.75
C THR A 75 28.29 2.80 -15.88
N LEU A 76 28.66 1.67 -16.46
CA LEU A 76 29.40 0.60 -15.75
C LEU A 76 30.89 0.85 -15.67
N GLY A 77 31.36 2.05 -16.04
CA GLY A 77 32.80 2.42 -15.97
C GLY A 77 33.70 1.71 -16.98
N VAL A 78 33.13 0.91 -17.89
CA VAL A 78 33.86 0.15 -18.92
C VAL A 78 33.50 0.72 -20.28
N HIS A 79 34.47 1.19 -21.04
CA HIS A 79 34.27 1.86 -22.32
C HIS A 79 33.72 0.96 -23.45
N VAL A 80 33.72 -0.35 -23.24
CA VAL A 80 33.35 -1.36 -24.27
C VAL A 80 31.86 -1.76 -24.21
N LEU A 81 31.15 -1.43 -23.14
CA LEU A 81 29.74 -1.80 -22.98
C LEU A 81 28.80 -0.68 -23.47
N PRO A 82 27.75 -1.02 -24.22
CA PRO A 82 26.74 -0.04 -24.59
C PRO A 82 26.06 0.56 -23.35
N LYS A 83 25.64 1.81 -23.46
CA LYS A 83 24.86 2.49 -22.40
C LYS A 83 23.48 1.85 -22.32
N PHE A 84 23.16 1.22 -21.21
CA PHE A 84 21.84 0.66 -20.97
C PHE A 84 20.96 1.67 -20.19
N PRO A 85 19.69 1.82 -20.55
CA PRO A 85 18.77 2.60 -19.73
C PRO A 85 18.67 1.93 -18.35
N LYS A 86 18.74 2.73 -17.26
CA LYS A 86 18.52 2.25 -15.91
C LYS A 86 17.08 1.72 -15.84
N ASP A 87 16.92 0.47 -15.42
CA ASP A 87 15.61 -0.09 -15.15
C ASP A 87 15.05 0.58 -13.88
N MET A 88 13.85 1.13 -13.99
CA MET A 88 13.16 1.86 -12.94
C MET A 88 12.05 1.03 -12.28
N THR A 89 11.92 -0.26 -12.64
CA THR A 89 10.95 -1.15 -12.03
C THR A 89 11.45 -1.73 -10.71
N ASP A 90 10.52 -1.98 -9.76
CA ASP A 90 10.86 -2.68 -8.52
C ASP A 90 11.06 -4.19 -8.79
N ARG A 91 12.26 -4.54 -9.26
CA ARG A 91 12.64 -5.93 -9.53
C ARG A 91 12.84 -6.75 -8.27
N ASN A 92 13.23 -6.13 -7.18
CA ASN A 92 13.51 -6.82 -5.92
C ASN A 92 12.25 -7.29 -5.21
N ARG A 93 11.07 -6.88 -5.70
CA ARG A 93 9.74 -7.25 -5.15
C ARG A 93 9.59 -6.98 -3.65
N THR A 94 10.34 -6.02 -3.12
CA THR A 94 10.29 -5.65 -1.70
C THR A 94 9.15 -4.68 -1.38
N SER A 95 8.50 -4.11 -2.40
CA SER A 95 7.40 -3.16 -2.21
C SER A 95 6.06 -3.89 -2.08
N PRO A 96 5.31 -3.67 -1.00
CA PRO A 96 3.99 -4.27 -0.77
C PRO A 96 2.97 -3.96 -1.85
N LEU A 97 2.93 -2.71 -2.32
CA LEU A 97 2.12 -2.28 -3.46
C LEU A 97 3.00 -1.53 -4.45
N ALA A 98 3.11 -2.01 -5.68
CA ALA A 98 3.95 -1.40 -6.70
C ALA A 98 3.16 -0.98 -7.93
N PHE A 99 3.42 0.24 -8.42
CA PHE A 99 2.98 0.68 -9.73
C PHE A 99 3.96 0.20 -10.80
N THR A 100 3.48 -0.60 -11.76
CA THR A 100 4.31 -1.24 -12.78
C THR A 100 4.01 -0.73 -14.18
N GLY A 101 3.79 0.58 -14.31
CA GLY A 101 3.61 1.30 -15.57
C GLY A 101 2.16 1.51 -15.97
N ASN A 102 1.27 0.53 -15.82
CA ASN A 102 -0.15 0.62 -16.16
C ASN A 102 -1.08 -0.05 -15.16
N LYS A 103 -0.55 -0.62 -14.09
CA LYS A 103 -1.29 -1.34 -13.05
C LYS A 103 -0.59 -1.22 -11.70
N PHE A 104 -1.34 -1.52 -10.64
CA PHE A 104 -0.80 -1.77 -9.31
C PHE A 104 -0.74 -3.27 -9.04
N GLU A 105 0.34 -3.71 -8.41
CA GLU A 105 0.54 -5.08 -7.96
C GLU A 105 0.61 -5.10 -6.44
N PHE A 106 -0.36 -5.74 -5.80
CA PHE A 106 -0.33 -5.99 -4.36
C PHE A 106 0.37 -7.33 -4.09
N ARG A 107 1.56 -7.27 -3.50
CA ARG A 107 2.52 -8.38 -3.44
C ARG A 107 2.61 -9.08 -2.09
N MET A 108 1.76 -8.70 -1.13
CA MET A 108 1.78 -9.25 0.22
C MET A 108 1.08 -10.61 0.35
N LEU A 109 0.29 -11.05 -0.64
CA LEU A 109 -0.43 -12.31 -0.55
C LEU A 109 0.50 -13.51 -0.54
N GLY A 110 0.27 -14.45 0.40
CA GLY A 110 0.85 -15.78 0.38
C GLY A 110 0.16 -16.68 -0.66
N SER A 111 0.86 -17.72 -1.13
CA SER A 111 0.34 -18.64 -2.15
C SER A 111 -0.92 -19.41 -1.73
N ALA A 112 -1.12 -19.61 -0.42
CA ALA A 112 -2.29 -20.29 0.14
C ALA A 112 -3.48 -19.35 0.39
N ASN A 113 -3.31 -18.03 0.20
CA ASN A 113 -4.35 -17.04 0.48
C ASN A 113 -5.26 -16.84 -0.73
N SER A 114 -6.57 -16.69 -0.46
CA SER A 114 -7.49 -16.20 -1.48
C SER A 114 -7.25 -14.72 -1.75
N ILE A 115 -7.30 -14.32 -3.03
CA ILE A 115 -7.22 -12.91 -3.43
C ILE A 115 -8.48 -12.10 -3.06
N ALA A 116 -9.56 -12.76 -2.65
CA ALA A 116 -10.85 -12.11 -2.42
C ALA A 116 -10.77 -11.02 -1.35
N CYS A 117 -10.17 -11.32 -0.19
CA CYS A 117 -10.09 -10.35 0.90
C CYS A 117 -9.24 -9.12 0.51
N ALA A 118 -8.11 -9.34 -0.14
CA ALA A 118 -7.24 -8.25 -0.63
C ALA A 118 -7.98 -7.36 -1.65
N ASN A 119 -8.70 -7.97 -2.59
CA ASN A 119 -9.49 -7.23 -3.58
C ASN A 119 -10.65 -6.45 -2.94
N ILE A 120 -11.36 -7.04 -1.96
CA ILE A 120 -12.42 -6.35 -1.23
C ILE A 120 -11.85 -5.12 -0.52
N MET A 121 -10.80 -5.29 0.28
CA MET A 121 -10.25 -4.18 1.06
C MET A 121 -9.66 -3.09 0.15
N LEU A 122 -8.84 -3.45 -0.82
CA LEU A 122 -8.23 -2.46 -1.71
C LEU A 122 -9.28 -1.69 -2.53
N ASN A 123 -10.24 -2.38 -3.14
CA ASN A 123 -11.25 -1.70 -3.95
C ASN A 123 -12.17 -0.82 -3.12
N THR A 124 -12.56 -1.27 -1.91
CA THR A 124 -13.44 -0.47 -1.04
C THR A 124 -12.73 0.78 -0.52
N THR A 125 -11.45 0.68 -0.12
CA THR A 125 -10.69 1.83 0.36
C THR A 125 -10.43 2.85 -0.75
N VAL A 126 -10.17 2.38 -1.98
CA VAL A 126 -10.06 3.28 -3.15
C VAL A 126 -11.40 3.92 -3.49
N ALA A 127 -12.51 3.15 -3.42
CA ALA A 127 -13.85 3.69 -3.63
C ALA A 127 -14.19 4.78 -2.59
N GLU A 128 -13.77 4.61 -1.33
CA GLU A 128 -13.94 5.64 -0.30
C GLU A 128 -13.17 6.93 -0.64
N SER A 129 -11.92 6.83 -1.06
CA SER A 129 -11.15 8.00 -1.49
C SER A 129 -11.80 8.70 -2.68
N LEU A 130 -12.26 7.93 -3.68
CA LEU A 130 -12.94 8.48 -4.84
C LEU A 130 -14.29 9.12 -4.49
N ARG A 131 -15.03 8.56 -3.54
CA ARG A 131 -16.28 9.16 -3.02
C ARG A 131 -15.99 10.52 -2.39
N GLN A 132 -14.96 10.60 -1.52
CA GLN A 132 -14.56 11.88 -0.91
C GLN A 132 -14.17 12.92 -1.98
N TYR A 133 -13.49 12.49 -3.05
CA TYR A 133 -13.13 13.38 -4.15
C TYR A 133 -14.35 13.83 -4.95
N ALA A 134 -15.30 12.92 -5.18
CA ALA A 134 -16.56 13.26 -5.85
C ALA A 134 -17.34 14.29 -5.05
N ASP A 135 -17.52 14.07 -3.74
CA ASP A 135 -18.22 14.99 -2.84
C ASP A 135 -17.57 16.40 -2.85
N ARG A 136 -16.25 16.48 -2.93
CA ARG A 136 -15.52 17.74 -2.98
C ARG A 136 -15.60 18.44 -4.33
N LEU A 137 -15.56 17.68 -5.42
CA LEU A 137 -15.55 18.22 -6.79
C LEU A 137 -16.94 18.49 -7.33
N GLU A 138 -17.98 17.84 -6.77
CA GLU A 138 -19.37 18.06 -7.16
C GLU A 138 -19.80 19.50 -6.83
N GLY A 139 -20.28 20.19 -7.82
CA GLY A 139 -20.71 21.57 -7.67
C GLY A 139 -19.60 22.61 -7.55
N ALA A 140 -18.33 22.25 -7.73
CA ALA A 140 -17.23 23.19 -7.72
C ALA A 140 -17.34 24.21 -8.88
N LYS A 141 -17.36 25.51 -8.57
CA LYS A 141 -17.47 26.60 -9.58
C LYS A 141 -16.24 26.63 -10.51
N ASP A 142 -15.05 26.37 -9.98
CA ASP A 142 -13.80 26.18 -10.73
C ASP A 142 -13.32 24.76 -10.54
N PHE A 143 -13.84 23.83 -11.33
CA PHE A 143 -13.48 22.43 -11.29
C PHE A 143 -11.97 22.17 -11.45
N ARG A 144 -11.30 22.93 -12.36
CA ARG A 144 -9.86 22.74 -12.59
C ARG A 144 -9.01 23.23 -11.44
N GLY A 145 -9.37 24.37 -10.86
CA GLY A 145 -8.70 24.91 -9.67
C GLY A 145 -8.85 23.96 -8.51
N GLU A 146 -10.06 23.48 -8.24
CA GLU A 146 -10.36 22.57 -7.14
C GLU A 146 -9.67 21.20 -7.31
N LEU A 147 -9.68 20.64 -8.53
CA LEU A 147 -8.96 19.42 -8.85
C LEU A 147 -7.45 19.53 -8.59
N ASN A 148 -6.84 20.63 -9.01
CA ASN A 148 -5.42 20.88 -8.76
C ASN A 148 -5.10 21.06 -7.27
N ALA A 149 -5.98 21.74 -6.54
CA ALA A 149 -5.87 21.91 -5.09
C ALA A 149 -5.97 20.57 -4.38
N LEU A 150 -6.97 19.75 -4.73
CA LEU A 150 -7.16 18.39 -4.22
C LEU A 150 -5.91 17.52 -4.43
N ILE A 151 -5.40 17.46 -5.66
CA ILE A 151 -4.20 16.66 -5.97
C ILE A 151 -3.02 17.09 -5.13
N ARG A 152 -2.74 18.40 -5.00
CA ARG A 152 -1.64 18.92 -4.17
C ARG A 152 -1.80 18.57 -2.71
N GLU A 153 -3.00 18.71 -2.18
CA GLU A 153 -3.32 18.40 -0.78
C GLU A 153 -3.10 16.92 -0.48
N VAL A 154 -3.63 16.05 -1.34
CA VAL A 154 -3.46 14.60 -1.19
C VAL A 154 -1.99 14.20 -1.23
N ILE A 155 -1.22 14.71 -2.20
CA ILE A 155 0.21 14.42 -2.28
C ILE A 155 0.90 14.88 -0.98
N LYS A 156 0.64 16.10 -0.52
CA LYS A 156 1.26 16.65 0.69
C LYS A 156 0.96 15.81 1.93
N ASN A 157 -0.27 15.33 2.08
CA ASN A 157 -0.72 14.63 3.28
C ASN A 157 -0.34 13.15 3.29
N HIS A 158 -0.30 12.50 2.11
CA HIS A 158 -0.20 11.04 2.00
C HIS A 158 1.10 10.54 1.35
N LYS A 159 2.01 11.43 0.91
CA LYS A 159 3.29 10.99 0.32
C LYS A 159 4.17 10.17 1.27
N ARG A 160 3.90 10.18 2.57
CA ARG A 160 4.63 9.41 3.58
C ARG A 160 4.59 7.90 3.31
N ILE A 161 3.54 7.40 2.64
CA ILE A 161 3.38 5.99 2.29
C ILE A 161 4.24 5.57 1.09
N ILE A 162 4.75 6.54 0.31
CA ILE A 162 5.51 6.26 -0.91
C ILE A 162 6.97 5.96 -0.57
N PHE A 163 7.44 4.80 -1.02
CA PHE A 163 8.83 4.39 -0.84
C PHE A 163 9.35 3.63 -2.07
N ASN A 164 10.43 4.14 -2.67
CA ASN A 164 11.04 3.57 -3.88
C ASN A 164 12.36 2.82 -3.60
N GLY A 165 12.66 2.54 -2.34
CA GLY A 165 13.90 1.88 -1.92
C GLY A 165 13.74 0.39 -1.65
N ASN A 166 14.78 -0.19 -1.05
CA ASN A 166 14.80 -1.59 -0.63
C ASN A 166 14.01 -1.77 0.68
N GLY A 167 12.89 -2.48 0.66
CA GLY A 167 12.04 -2.73 1.82
C GLY A 167 12.67 -3.61 2.91
N TYR A 168 13.76 -4.34 2.60
CA TYR A 168 14.48 -5.16 3.60
C TYR A 168 15.49 -4.36 4.43
N ASP A 169 15.77 -3.11 4.09
CA ASP A 169 16.72 -2.31 4.82
C ASP A 169 16.18 -1.97 6.23
N GLU A 170 16.95 -2.28 7.26
CA GLU A 170 16.60 -1.93 8.64
C GLU A 170 16.44 -0.41 8.85
N ALA A 171 17.18 0.38 8.07
CA ALA A 171 17.04 1.84 8.08
C ALA A 171 15.64 2.26 7.61
N TRP A 172 15.09 1.56 6.60
CA TRP A 172 13.72 1.77 6.15
C TRP A 172 12.70 1.47 7.23
N VAL A 173 12.83 0.33 7.92
CA VAL A 173 11.90 -0.06 8.99
C VAL A 173 11.86 1.02 10.08
N LYS A 174 13.03 1.53 10.49
CA LYS A 174 13.12 2.61 11.47
C LYS A 174 12.49 3.91 10.95
N GLU A 175 12.81 4.30 9.72
CA GLU A 175 12.24 5.50 9.09
C GLU A 175 10.71 5.40 8.97
N ALA A 176 10.21 4.26 8.48
CA ALA A 176 8.78 4.05 8.27
C ALA A 176 7.98 4.20 9.57
N VAL A 177 8.44 3.60 10.65
CA VAL A 177 7.72 3.61 11.92
C VAL A 177 7.97 4.92 12.69
N GLN A 178 9.23 5.32 12.88
CA GLN A 178 9.59 6.41 13.80
C GLN A 178 9.43 7.80 13.17
N VAL A 179 9.65 7.92 11.86
CA VAL A 179 9.61 9.21 11.16
C VAL A 179 8.30 9.39 10.40
N ARG A 180 7.88 8.37 9.66
CA ARG A 180 6.69 8.45 8.81
C ARG A 180 5.40 8.03 9.52
N GLY A 181 5.47 7.38 10.69
CA GLY A 181 4.30 6.91 11.45
C GLY A 181 3.51 5.82 10.74
N LEU A 182 4.18 4.98 9.93
CA LEU A 182 3.56 3.83 9.29
C LEU A 182 3.44 2.66 10.27
N LEU A 183 2.46 1.79 10.05
CA LEU A 183 2.22 0.63 10.90
C LEU A 183 3.16 -0.52 10.52
N ASP A 184 3.77 -1.14 11.52
CA ASP A 184 4.53 -2.40 11.40
C ASP A 184 3.77 -3.52 12.13
N LEU A 185 2.75 -4.06 11.48
CA LEU A 185 1.88 -5.10 12.03
C LEU A 185 2.40 -6.48 11.63
N ARG A 186 3.33 -7.01 12.42
CA ARG A 186 4.07 -8.22 12.05
C ARG A 186 3.24 -9.49 12.17
N THR A 187 2.35 -9.57 13.15
CA THR A 187 1.52 -10.74 13.39
C THR A 187 0.05 -10.49 13.07
N THR A 188 -0.67 -11.55 12.79
CA THR A 188 -2.13 -11.51 12.63
C THR A 188 -2.80 -10.99 13.90
N ALA A 189 -2.30 -11.37 15.08
CA ALA A 189 -2.83 -10.88 16.36
C ALA A 189 -2.71 -9.35 16.48
N ASP A 190 -1.60 -8.75 16.02
CA ASP A 190 -1.41 -7.29 16.03
C ASP A 190 -2.39 -6.58 15.08
N CYS A 191 -2.80 -7.27 14.01
CA CYS A 191 -3.69 -6.71 13.00
C CYS A 191 -5.16 -6.67 13.45
N MET A 192 -5.62 -7.70 14.16
CA MET A 192 -7.05 -7.94 14.40
C MET A 192 -7.78 -6.79 15.08
N PRO A 193 -7.23 -6.07 16.09
CA PRO A 193 -7.91 -4.92 16.68
C PRO A 193 -8.32 -3.84 15.69
N TYR A 194 -7.57 -3.69 14.60
CA TYR A 194 -7.87 -2.71 13.57
C TYR A 194 -9.10 -3.07 12.73
N LEU A 195 -9.43 -4.38 12.58
CA LEU A 195 -10.62 -4.79 11.82
C LEU A 195 -11.92 -4.22 12.39
N ILE A 196 -11.97 -4.10 13.72
CA ILE A 196 -13.13 -3.58 14.45
C ILE A 196 -12.93 -2.14 14.94
N ALA A 197 -11.86 -1.47 14.51
CA ALA A 197 -11.65 -0.05 14.80
C ALA A 197 -12.78 0.78 14.16
N GLU A 198 -13.27 1.79 14.90
CA GLU A 198 -14.41 2.62 14.48
C GLU A 198 -14.29 3.16 13.07
N LYS A 199 -13.10 3.66 12.69
CA LYS A 199 -12.79 4.16 11.35
C LYS A 199 -13.11 3.11 10.27
N ASN A 200 -12.63 1.88 10.47
CA ASN A 200 -12.75 0.79 9.52
C ASN A 200 -14.17 0.22 9.46
N VAL A 201 -14.80 0.07 10.61
CA VAL A 201 -16.22 -0.33 10.69
C VAL A 201 -17.09 0.66 9.95
N LYS A 202 -16.93 1.97 10.22
CA LYS A 202 -17.71 3.02 9.57
C LYS A 202 -17.52 2.99 8.04
N MET A 203 -16.29 2.87 7.56
CA MET A 203 -16.00 2.84 6.12
C MET A 203 -16.63 1.60 5.46
N LEU A 204 -16.39 0.41 6.00
CA LEU A 204 -16.88 -0.85 5.41
C LEU A 204 -18.42 -0.96 5.46
N THR A 205 -19.06 -0.42 6.49
CA THR A 205 -20.54 -0.40 6.60
C THR A 205 -21.17 0.66 5.70
N SER A 206 -20.55 1.84 5.55
CA SER A 206 -21.05 2.89 4.67
C SER A 206 -21.03 2.51 3.19
N HIS A 207 -20.10 1.63 2.80
CA HIS A 207 -20.05 1.04 1.45
C HIS A 207 -20.86 -0.25 1.32
N GLU A 208 -21.61 -0.65 2.32
CA GLU A 208 -22.46 -1.85 2.33
C GLU A 208 -21.69 -3.16 2.03
N VAL A 209 -20.36 -3.15 2.30
CA VAL A 209 -19.50 -4.33 2.06
C VAL A 209 -19.65 -5.36 3.17
N PHE A 210 -19.70 -4.89 4.41
CA PHE A 210 -19.94 -5.69 5.60
C PHE A 210 -20.83 -4.95 6.59
N SER A 211 -21.68 -5.67 7.30
CA SER A 211 -22.33 -5.17 8.50
C SER A 211 -21.34 -5.20 9.69
N GLU A 212 -21.58 -4.39 10.70
CA GLU A 212 -20.78 -4.43 11.92
C GLU A 212 -20.76 -5.82 12.57
N ARG A 213 -21.90 -6.53 12.53
CA ARG A 213 -22.02 -7.89 13.06
C ARG A 213 -21.10 -8.87 12.32
N GLU A 214 -21.01 -8.75 11.00
CA GLU A 214 -20.11 -9.57 10.19
C GLU A 214 -18.64 -9.26 10.48
N LEU A 215 -18.29 -8.00 10.67
CA LEU A 215 -16.91 -7.60 11.01
C LEU A 215 -16.47 -8.17 12.34
N ARG A 216 -17.35 -8.12 13.35
CA ARG A 216 -17.09 -8.73 14.67
C ARG A 216 -16.96 -10.25 14.59
N ALA A 217 -17.84 -10.91 13.86
CA ALA A 217 -17.76 -12.36 13.65
C ALA A 217 -16.49 -12.76 12.90
N ARG A 218 -16.08 -11.98 11.86
CA ARG A 218 -14.83 -12.21 11.15
C ARG A 218 -13.60 -12.03 12.04
N HIS A 219 -13.60 -10.99 12.88
CA HIS A 219 -12.54 -10.77 13.86
C HIS A 219 -12.34 -12.01 14.75
N ASP A 220 -13.40 -12.53 15.34
CA ASP A 220 -13.32 -13.67 16.25
C ASP A 220 -12.90 -14.96 15.53
N ILE A 221 -13.45 -15.21 14.32
CA ILE A 221 -13.10 -16.38 13.52
C ILE A 221 -11.64 -16.34 13.06
N LEU A 222 -11.14 -15.19 12.65
CA LEU A 222 -9.75 -15.05 12.19
C LEU A 222 -8.76 -15.27 13.33
N LEU A 223 -9.07 -14.77 14.54
CA LEU A 223 -8.25 -15.04 15.73
C LEU A 223 -8.30 -16.51 16.14
N ASP A 224 -9.47 -17.13 16.14
CA ASP A 224 -9.62 -18.56 16.46
C ASP A 224 -8.82 -19.42 15.48
N ASN A 225 -8.91 -19.15 14.19
CA ASN A 225 -8.13 -19.83 13.17
C ASN A 225 -6.62 -19.61 13.34
N TYR A 226 -6.19 -18.41 13.66
CA TYR A 226 -4.79 -18.09 13.92
C TYR A 226 -4.25 -18.93 15.09
N CYS A 227 -4.98 -18.96 16.22
CA CYS A 227 -4.61 -19.76 17.38
C CYS A 227 -4.57 -21.27 17.07
N LYS A 228 -5.54 -21.78 16.30
CA LYS A 228 -5.57 -23.19 15.87
C LYS A 228 -4.37 -23.56 15.03
N VAL A 229 -4.01 -22.73 14.05
CA VAL A 229 -2.85 -22.98 13.17
C VAL A 229 -1.57 -22.97 13.98
N LEU A 230 -1.35 -21.99 14.85
CA LEU A 230 -0.15 -21.92 15.70
C LEU A 230 -0.04 -23.13 16.64
N ASN A 231 -1.14 -23.60 17.21
CA ASN A 231 -1.14 -24.81 18.03
C ASN A 231 -0.72 -26.06 17.23
N ILE A 232 -1.23 -26.20 16.02
CA ILE A 232 -0.84 -27.31 15.11
C ILE A 232 0.65 -27.23 14.75
N GLU A 233 1.12 -26.04 14.36
CA GLU A 233 2.54 -25.82 14.01
C GLU A 233 3.44 -26.15 15.21
N THR A 234 3.10 -25.65 16.41
CA THR A 234 3.86 -25.90 17.64
C THR A 234 3.89 -27.38 17.98
N SER A 235 2.75 -28.07 17.93
CA SER A 235 2.67 -29.51 18.21
C SER A 235 3.51 -30.32 17.23
N THR A 236 3.44 -29.97 15.93
CA THR A 236 4.23 -30.64 14.89
C THR A 236 5.74 -30.43 15.10
N MET A 237 6.15 -29.22 15.50
CA MET A 237 7.58 -28.95 15.79
C MET A 237 8.10 -29.69 17.01
N ILE A 238 7.24 -29.94 18.01
CA ILE A 238 7.62 -30.70 19.21
C ILE A 238 7.80 -32.19 18.87
N GLU A 239 7.01 -32.73 17.94
CA GLU A 239 7.08 -34.12 17.53
C GLU A 239 8.22 -34.44 16.55
N MET A 240 8.80 -33.45 15.89
CA MET A 240 9.95 -33.56 14.98
C MET A 240 11.27 -33.62 15.75
#